data_8082702fe654d1958fed8c5c2f6fb915
#
_entry.id   8082702fe654d1958fed8c5c2f6fb915
#
_cell.length_a   1.000
_cell.length_b   1.000
_cell.length_c   1.000
_cell.angle_alpha   90.00
_cell.angle_beta   90.00
_cell.angle_gamma   90.00
#
_symmetry.space_group_name_H-M   'P 1'
#
loop_
_entity.id
_entity.type
_entity.pdbx_description
1 polymer ?
#
loop_
_entity_poly.entity_id
_entity_poly.type
_entity_poly.pdbx_seq_one_letter_code
_entity_poly.pdbx_strand_id
1 'polypeptide(L)'
;IDRVTLSKAEEMAKIFAGKTDIIEIGTSLIKDYGLFALKKLNEYKKDSLLLADLKTCDEGAYEFKQGYEQGFDILTVMGSSSRETLEKCYEVSQSYEKYMLIDLLECSMEKIHEIADFKNAIYCLHTSVDKSGDHNIIEEIQKFKQEFPQIQKICVAGGITLEVCKEVKKEDIQSVIVGSAITKSENMAEELMKFKEVVK
;
A
#
# COMPACT_ATOMS: atom_id res chain seq x y z
N ILE A 1 -8.58 4.62 -1.23
CA ILE A 1 -10.05 4.65 -1.41
C ILE A 1 -10.62 3.37 -0.81
N ASP A 2 -11.43 3.45 0.23
CA ASP A 2 -11.99 2.27 0.91
C ASP A 2 -13.37 2.56 1.51
N ARG A 3 -14.20 1.52 1.69
CA ARG A 3 -15.53 1.57 2.34
C ARG A 3 -16.45 2.68 1.80
N VAL A 4 -16.54 2.77 0.49
CA VAL A 4 -17.43 3.69 -0.25
C VAL A 4 -18.17 2.95 -1.36
N THR A 5 -19.21 3.56 -1.93
CA THR A 5 -19.87 2.99 -3.12
C THR A 5 -18.94 3.03 -4.34
N LEU A 6 -19.17 2.16 -5.31
CA LEU A 6 -18.40 2.13 -6.55
C LEU A 6 -18.39 3.48 -7.27
N SER A 7 -19.55 4.15 -7.35
CA SER A 7 -19.66 5.50 -7.95
C SER A 7 -18.80 6.52 -7.19
N LYS A 8 -18.75 6.45 -5.86
CA LYS A 8 -17.91 7.35 -5.06
C LYS A 8 -16.44 7.02 -5.25
N ALA A 9 -16.08 5.76 -5.39
CA ALA A 9 -14.70 5.34 -5.69
C ALA A 9 -14.23 5.91 -7.04
N GLU A 10 -15.07 5.87 -8.07
CA GLU A 10 -14.80 6.48 -9.39
C GLU A 10 -14.61 8.00 -9.28
N GLU A 11 -15.46 8.69 -8.52
CA GLU A 11 -15.34 10.13 -8.27
C GLU A 11 -14.00 10.46 -7.58
N MET A 12 -13.66 9.73 -6.52
CA MET A 12 -12.41 9.90 -5.78
C MET A 12 -11.18 9.62 -6.66
N ALA A 13 -11.21 8.56 -7.45
CA ALA A 13 -10.12 8.24 -8.39
C ALA A 13 -9.87 9.40 -9.36
N LYS A 14 -10.92 10.03 -9.89
CA LYS A 14 -10.81 11.22 -10.76
C LYS A 14 -10.22 12.44 -10.04
N ILE A 15 -10.58 12.62 -8.75
CA ILE A 15 -10.02 13.72 -7.92
C ILE A 15 -8.52 13.54 -7.71
N PHE A 16 -8.08 12.30 -7.44
CA PHE A 16 -6.69 11.99 -7.08
C PHE A 16 -5.77 11.82 -8.31
N ALA A 17 -6.33 11.45 -9.45
CA ALA A 17 -5.61 11.14 -10.68
C ALA A 17 -4.64 12.24 -11.14
N GLY A 18 -3.36 11.90 -11.25
CA GLY A 18 -2.28 12.83 -11.62
C GLY A 18 -1.89 13.83 -10.52
N LYS A 19 -2.48 13.73 -9.32
CA LYS A 19 -2.10 14.53 -8.15
C LYS A 19 -1.35 13.72 -7.10
N THR A 20 -1.52 12.42 -7.08
CA THR A 20 -0.76 11.48 -6.24
C THR A 20 0.02 10.50 -7.11
N ASP A 21 1.08 9.92 -6.56
CA ASP A 21 1.88 8.92 -7.27
C ASP A 21 1.17 7.58 -7.34
N ILE A 22 0.45 7.22 -6.27
CA ILE A 22 -0.27 5.95 -6.14
C ILE A 22 -1.69 6.22 -5.65
N ILE A 23 -2.68 5.58 -6.27
CA ILE A 23 -4.05 5.50 -5.79
C ILE A 23 -4.26 4.08 -5.27
N GLU A 24 -4.54 3.94 -3.97
CA GLU A 24 -4.81 2.66 -3.37
C GLU A 24 -6.32 2.37 -3.33
N ILE A 25 -6.66 1.15 -3.73
CA ILE A 25 -8.00 0.56 -3.59
C ILE A 25 -7.95 -0.38 -2.40
N GLY A 26 -8.65 0.01 -1.32
CA GLY A 26 -8.61 -0.69 -0.04
C GLY A 26 -9.28 -2.06 -0.08
N THR A 27 -8.86 -2.91 0.85
CA THR A 27 -9.31 -4.30 0.99
C THR A 27 -10.84 -4.43 1.10
N SER A 28 -11.51 -3.53 1.87
CA SER A 28 -12.96 -3.61 2.03
C SER A 28 -13.68 -3.35 0.72
N LEU A 29 -13.23 -2.36 -0.04
CA LEU A 29 -13.80 -2.04 -1.35
C LEU A 29 -13.63 -3.20 -2.34
N ILE A 30 -12.47 -3.87 -2.31
CA ILE A 30 -12.22 -5.05 -3.14
C ILE A 30 -13.15 -6.21 -2.74
N LYS A 31 -13.37 -6.43 -1.44
CA LYS A 31 -14.29 -7.47 -0.95
C LYS A 31 -15.75 -7.19 -1.29
N ASP A 32 -16.15 -5.91 -1.30
CA ASP A 32 -17.51 -5.51 -1.62
C ASP A 32 -17.84 -5.66 -3.11
N TYR A 33 -16.89 -5.36 -4.02
CA TYR A 33 -17.15 -5.26 -5.45
C TYR A 33 -16.33 -6.19 -6.34
N GLY A 34 -15.24 -6.73 -5.84
CA GLY A 34 -14.29 -7.56 -6.59
C GLY A 34 -13.44 -6.77 -7.60
N LEU A 35 -12.29 -7.33 -7.95
CA LEU A 35 -11.33 -6.69 -8.88
C LEU A 35 -11.95 -6.39 -10.25
N PHE A 36 -12.83 -7.27 -10.74
CA PHE A 36 -13.43 -7.13 -12.05
C PHE A 36 -14.29 -5.85 -12.18
N ALA A 37 -15.04 -5.50 -11.14
CA ALA A 37 -15.81 -4.24 -11.13
C ALA A 37 -14.89 -3.01 -11.01
N LEU A 38 -13.80 -3.16 -10.25
CA LEU A 38 -12.86 -2.07 -9.94
C LEU A 38 -11.85 -1.78 -11.07
N LYS A 39 -11.70 -2.68 -12.05
CA LYS A 39 -10.80 -2.46 -13.20
C LYS A 39 -11.04 -1.14 -13.95
N LYS A 40 -12.28 -0.65 -13.93
CA LYS A 40 -12.66 0.61 -14.56
C LYS A 40 -11.90 1.82 -13.98
N LEU A 41 -11.40 1.72 -12.75
CA LEU A 41 -10.60 2.79 -12.13
C LEU A 41 -9.30 3.07 -12.89
N ASN A 42 -8.81 2.09 -13.68
CA ASN A 42 -7.66 2.30 -14.57
C ASN A 42 -7.89 3.40 -15.62
N GLU A 43 -9.13 3.60 -16.05
CA GLU A 43 -9.47 4.64 -17.03
C GLU A 43 -9.24 6.05 -16.46
N TYR A 44 -9.21 6.18 -15.14
CA TYR A 44 -9.13 7.47 -14.45
C TYR A 44 -7.75 7.77 -13.85
N LYS A 45 -6.88 6.78 -13.65
CA LYS A 45 -5.63 6.94 -12.88
C LYS A 45 -4.61 7.93 -13.48
N LYS A 46 -4.69 8.25 -14.80
CA LYS A 46 -3.68 9.06 -15.52
C LYS A 46 -2.27 8.52 -15.29
N ASP A 47 -1.36 9.37 -14.81
CA ASP A 47 0.04 9.03 -14.51
C ASP A 47 0.23 8.38 -13.13
N SER A 48 -0.83 8.29 -12.32
CA SER A 48 -0.77 7.60 -11.02
C SER A 48 -0.75 6.09 -11.21
N LEU A 49 0.00 5.37 -10.37
CA LEU A 49 -0.09 3.92 -10.26
C LEU A 49 -1.36 3.52 -9.50
N LEU A 50 -1.92 2.37 -9.81
CA LEU A 50 -3.08 1.81 -9.12
C LEU A 50 -2.65 0.62 -8.26
N LEU A 51 -2.86 0.72 -6.95
CA LEU A 51 -2.58 -0.34 -5.99
C LEU A 51 -3.88 -1.02 -5.56
N ALA A 52 -3.90 -2.35 -5.58
CA ALA A 52 -4.97 -3.14 -4.96
C ALA A 52 -4.47 -3.76 -3.65
N ASP A 53 -5.09 -3.35 -2.54
CA ASP A 53 -4.80 -3.91 -1.22
C ASP A 53 -5.52 -5.25 -1.03
N LEU A 54 -5.01 -6.28 -1.75
CA LEU A 54 -5.59 -7.63 -1.76
C LEU A 54 -5.45 -8.32 -0.41
N LYS A 55 -4.34 -8.02 0.29
CA LYS A 55 -3.92 -8.78 1.49
C LYS A 55 -3.92 -10.29 1.21
N THR A 56 -3.37 -10.67 0.04
CA THR A 56 -3.22 -12.07 -0.35
C THR A 56 -2.53 -12.85 0.76
N CYS A 57 -3.09 -13.98 1.15
CA CYS A 57 -2.51 -14.86 2.18
C CYS A 57 -2.36 -16.31 1.72
N ASP A 58 -2.99 -16.67 0.60
CA ASP A 58 -2.90 -17.97 -0.06
C ASP A 58 -3.21 -17.78 -1.57
N GLU A 59 -3.01 -18.81 -2.40
CA GLU A 59 -3.26 -18.76 -3.86
C GLU A 59 -2.53 -17.61 -4.56
N GLY A 60 -1.33 -17.27 -4.09
CA GLY A 60 -0.58 -16.08 -4.50
C GLY A 60 -0.41 -15.90 -6.00
N ALA A 61 -0.12 -16.98 -6.74
CA ALA A 61 0.01 -16.93 -8.19
C ALA A 61 -1.31 -16.57 -8.89
N TYR A 62 -2.42 -17.12 -8.41
CA TYR A 62 -3.75 -16.86 -8.98
C TYR A 62 -4.20 -15.43 -8.71
N GLU A 63 -4.16 -14.99 -7.45
CA GLU A 63 -4.64 -13.66 -7.07
C GLU A 63 -3.80 -12.55 -7.70
N PHE A 64 -2.46 -12.68 -7.72
CA PHE A 64 -1.58 -11.69 -8.35
C PHE A 64 -1.78 -11.63 -9.87
N LYS A 65 -1.91 -12.79 -10.52
CA LYS A 65 -2.26 -12.81 -11.95
C LYS A 65 -3.58 -12.09 -12.22
N GLN A 66 -4.63 -12.38 -11.46
CA GLN A 66 -5.93 -11.72 -11.60
C GLN A 66 -5.81 -10.20 -11.41
N GLY A 67 -5.10 -9.74 -10.38
CA GLY A 67 -4.92 -8.31 -10.13
C GLY A 67 -4.21 -7.60 -11.27
N TYR A 68 -3.11 -8.13 -11.77
CA TYR A 68 -2.37 -7.51 -12.88
C TYR A 68 -3.14 -7.56 -14.21
N GLU A 69 -3.89 -8.63 -14.49
CA GLU A 69 -4.76 -8.73 -15.67
C GLU A 69 -5.92 -7.73 -15.61
N GLN A 70 -6.38 -7.33 -14.42
CA GLN A 70 -7.35 -6.24 -14.27
C GLN A 70 -6.71 -4.84 -14.33
N GLY A 71 -5.40 -4.74 -14.57
CA GLY A 71 -4.70 -3.48 -14.83
C GLY A 71 -4.14 -2.79 -13.58
N PHE A 72 -4.11 -3.43 -12.43
CA PHE A 72 -3.42 -2.91 -11.25
C PHE A 72 -1.91 -2.94 -11.45
N ASP A 73 -1.20 -2.00 -10.82
CA ASP A 73 0.25 -1.85 -10.96
C ASP A 73 1.00 -2.37 -9.74
N ILE A 74 0.36 -2.35 -8.58
CA ILE A 74 0.90 -2.81 -7.29
C ILE A 74 -0.15 -3.70 -6.62
N LEU A 75 0.27 -4.87 -6.12
CA LEU A 75 -0.60 -5.77 -5.37
C LEU A 75 0.01 -6.09 -4.01
N THR A 76 -0.84 -6.24 -2.99
CA THR A 76 -0.37 -6.54 -1.64
C THR A 76 -0.49 -8.02 -1.31
N VAL A 77 0.51 -8.54 -0.61
CA VAL A 77 0.54 -9.86 0.03
C VAL A 77 0.87 -9.69 1.51
N MET A 78 0.23 -10.48 2.37
CA MET A 78 0.54 -10.48 3.80
C MET A 78 1.92 -11.07 4.05
N GLY A 79 2.81 -10.33 4.72
CA GLY A 79 4.13 -10.83 5.12
C GLY A 79 4.05 -12.01 6.10
N SER A 80 2.93 -12.15 6.81
CA SER A 80 2.65 -13.28 7.70
C SER A 80 2.27 -14.58 6.96
N SER A 81 2.08 -14.54 5.64
CA SER A 81 1.81 -15.72 4.81
C SER A 81 3.02 -16.66 4.73
N SER A 82 2.83 -17.86 4.20
CA SER A 82 3.94 -18.79 3.95
C SER A 82 4.97 -18.17 2.98
N ARG A 83 6.24 -18.56 3.13
CA ARG A 83 7.28 -18.11 2.21
C ARG A 83 6.94 -18.51 0.76
N GLU A 84 6.39 -19.70 0.57
CA GLU A 84 5.99 -20.20 -0.73
C GLU A 84 4.91 -19.32 -1.39
N THR A 85 3.95 -18.82 -0.61
CA THR A 85 2.94 -17.87 -1.12
C THR A 85 3.61 -16.56 -1.57
N LEU A 86 4.54 -16.00 -0.78
CA LEU A 86 5.26 -14.80 -1.17
C LEU A 86 6.13 -15.02 -2.42
N GLU A 87 6.80 -16.18 -2.53
CA GLU A 87 7.57 -16.56 -3.72
C GLU A 87 6.69 -16.61 -4.97
N LYS A 88 5.48 -17.18 -4.88
CA LYS A 88 4.53 -17.22 -5.99
C LYS A 88 4.04 -15.82 -6.39
N CYS A 89 3.74 -14.97 -5.42
CA CYS A 89 3.39 -13.57 -5.66
C CYS A 89 4.56 -12.82 -6.36
N TYR A 90 5.78 -13.05 -5.87
CA TYR A 90 6.97 -12.43 -6.43
C TYR A 90 7.26 -12.88 -7.86
N GLU A 91 7.23 -14.19 -8.14
CA GLU A 91 7.40 -14.75 -9.49
C GLU A 91 6.43 -14.10 -10.50
N VAL A 92 5.14 -14.01 -10.11
CA VAL A 92 4.12 -13.38 -10.96
C VAL A 92 4.39 -11.90 -11.13
N SER A 93 4.74 -11.16 -10.07
CA SER A 93 5.03 -9.72 -10.18
C SER A 93 6.19 -9.43 -11.13
N GLN A 94 7.26 -10.26 -11.08
CA GLN A 94 8.38 -10.14 -12.00
C GLN A 94 7.98 -10.46 -13.45
N SER A 95 7.14 -11.48 -13.67
CA SER A 95 6.68 -11.85 -15.01
C SER A 95 5.80 -10.79 -15.69
N TYR A 96 5.09 -9.98 -14.90
CA TYR A 96 4.29 -8.85 -15.38
C TYR A 96 5.05 -7.52 -15.35
N GLU A 97 6.31 -7.50 -14.91
CA GLU A 97 7.11 -6.28 -14.71
C GLU A 97 6.39 -5.24 -13.83
N LYS A 98 5.71 -5.73 -12.77
CA LYS A 98 4.91 -4.94 -11.84
C LYS A 98 5.40 -5.11 -10.40
N TYR A 99 4.76 -4.42 -9.47
CA TYR A 99 5.25 -4.31 -8.09
C TYR A 99 4.48 -5.21 -7.13
N MET A 100 5.22 -5.89 -6.26
CA MET A 100 4.70 -6.56 -5.07
C MET A 100 4.93 -5.68 -3.86
N LEU A 101 3.90 -5.47 -3.05
CA LEU A 101 4.00 -4.85 -1.72
C LEU A 101 3.73 -5.93 -0.66
N ILE A 102 4.69 -6.12 0.23
CA ILE A 102 4.59 -7.02 1.38
C ILE A 102 4.08 -6.22 2.57
N ASP A 103 2.84 -6.47 2.98
CA ASP A 103 2.23 -5.86 4.15
C ASP A 103 2.73 -6.57 5.42
N LEU A 104 3.49 -5.86 6.26
CA LEU A 104 4.08 -6.39 7.49
C LEU A 104 3.14 -6.32 8.70
N LEU A 105 1.84 -6.07 8.47
CA LEU A 105 0.83 -6.10 9.53
C LEU A 105 0.90 -7.41 10.31
N GLU A 106 1.07 -7.32 11.63
CA GLU A 106 1.18 -8.47 12.55
C GLU A 106 2.32 -9.47 12.23
N CYS A 107 3.38 -9.03 11.51
CA CYS A 107 4.55 -9.85 11.30
C CYS A 107 5.49 -9.81 12.53
N SER A 108 5.98 -10.99 12.95
CA SER A 108 7.07 -11.06 13.91
C SER A 108 8.42 -10.74 13.26
N MET A 109 9.41 -10.33 14.06
CA MET A 109 10.77 -10.08 13.56
C MET A 109 11.38 -11.31 12.89
N GLU A 110 11.15 -12.51 13.46
CA GLU A 110 11.61 -13.78 12.88
C GLU A 110 11.02 -13.97 11.47
N LYS A 111 9.73 -13.66 11.31
CA LYS A 111 9.08 -13.76 10.00
C LYS A 111 9.64 -12.74 9.01
N ILE A 112 9.93 -11.53 9.45
CA ILE A 112 10.54 -10.51 8.59
C ILE A 112 11.94 -10.96 8.14
N HIS A 113 12.76 -11.52 9.03
CA HIS A 113 14.06 -12.10 8.65
C HIS A 113 13.95 -13.19 7.58
N GLU A 114 12.91 -14.06 7.67
CA GLU A 114 12.65 -15.10 6.69
C GLU A 114 12.37 -14.56 5.28
N ILE A 115 11.75 -13.37 5.19
CA ILE A 115 11.22 -12.81 3.94
C ILE A 115 11.93 -11.53 3.47
N ALA A 116 13.03 -11.11 4.12
CA ALA A 116 13.72 -9.83 3.84
C ALA A 116 14.57 -9.83 2.55
N ASP A 117 14.53 -10.89 1.76
CA ASP A 117 15.38 -11.11 0.58
C ASP A 117 14.67 -10.92 -0.77
N PHE A 118 13.38 -10.58 -0.78
CA PHE A 118 12.65 -10.29 -2.02
C PHE A 118 13.11 -8.95 -2.62
N LYS A 119 13.99 -9.03 -3.60
CA LYS A 119 14.54 -7.85 -4.29
C LYS A 119 13.43 -7.09 -5.02
N ASN A 120 13.47 -5.77 -4.94
CA ASN A 120 12.48 -4.87 -5.56
C ASN A 120 11.05 -4.94 -4.97
N ALA A 121 10.76 -5.81 -4.03
CA ALA A 121 9.51 -5.73 -3.27
C ALA A 121 9.49 -4.46 -2.40
N ILE A 122 8.29 -3.93 -2.19
CA ILE A 122 8.03 -2.82 -1.27
C ILE A 122 7.62 -3.45 0.07
N TYR A 123 8.26 -3.08 1.17
CA TYR A 123 7.90 -3.56 2.51
C TYR A 123 7.13 -2.47 3.24
N CYS A 124 5.90 -2.77 3.65
CA CYS A 124 5.02 -1.81 4.29
C CYS A 124 4.98 -2.04 5.80
N LEU A 125 5.56 -1.11 6.56
CA LEU A 125 5.36 -1.01 8.00
C LEU A 125 3.93 -0.53 8.23
N HIS A 126 3.08 -1.40 8.76
CA HIS A 126 1.65 -1.17 8.85
C HIS A 126 1.15 -1.34 10.28
N THR A 127 0.70 -0.24 10.87
CA THR A 127 0.04 -0.26 12.18
C THR A 127 -1.46 -0.46 11.99
N SER A 128 -2.02 -1.50 12.64
CA SER A 128 -3.46 -1.77 12.59
C SER A 128 -4.26 -0.58 13.17
N VAL A 129 -5.34 -0.22 12.48
CA VAL A 129 -6.31 0.79 12.99
C VAL A 129 -7.06 0.32 14.23
N ASP A 130 -7.07 -0.98 14.50
CA ASP A 130 -7.73 -1.58 15.67
C ASP A 130 -6.82 -1.60 16.91
N LYS A 131 -5.51 -1.37 16.74
CA LYS A 131 -4.58 -1.26 17.88
C LYS A 131 -4.73 0.09 18.56
N SER A 132 -5.00 0.08 19.85
CA SER A 132 -4.94 1.26 20.73
C SER A 132 -3.56 1.34 21.39
N GLY A 133 -2.89 2.48 21.31
CA GLY A 133 -1.62 2.74 21.98
C GLY A 133 -0.80 3.82 21.28
N ASP A 134 0.13 4.43 22.01
CA ASP A 134 1.12 5.35 21.42
C ASP A 134 2.17 4.53 20.67
N HIS A 135 1.97 4.33 19.37
CA HIS A 135 2.97 3.77 18.49
C HIS A 135 3.85 4.89 17.93
N ASN A 136 5.15 4.82 18.24
CA ASN A 136 6.12 5.73 17.66
C ASN A 136 6.61 5.15 16.32
N ILE A 137 5.91 5.49 15.24
CA ILE A 137 6.24 5.02 13.89
C ILE A 137 7.68 5.37 13.49
N ILE A 138 8.24 6.46 13.98
CA ILE A 138 9.61 6.88 13.67
C ILE A 138 10.61 5.90 14.28
N GLU A 139 10.42 5.51 15.54
CA GLU A 139 11.27 4.49 16.17
C GLU A 139 11.15 3.13 15.46
N GLU A 140 9.96 2.77 15.01
CA GLU A 140 9.74 1.54 14.25
C GLU A 140 10.51 1.57 12.92
N ILE A 141 10.44 2.67 12.17
CA ILE A 141 11.19 2.85 10.92
C ILE A 141 12.69 2.75 11.18
N GLN A 142 13.21 3.44 12.20
CA GLN A 142 14.64 3.46 12.52
C GLN A 142 15.14 2.06 12.91
N LYS A 143 14.42 1.34 13.77
CA LYS A 143 14.72 -0.04 14.13
C LYS A 143 14.68 -0.97 12.93
N PHE A 144 13.66 -0.84 12.09
CA PHE A 144 13.53 -1.65 10.88
C PHE A 144 14.71 -1.42 9.91
N LYS A 145 15.08 -0.18 9.67
CA LYS A 145 16.23 0.16 8.79
C LYS A 145 17.57 -0.31 9.34
N GLN A 146 17.74 -0.30 10.66
CA GLN A 146 18.95 -0.83 11.31
C GLN A 146 19.03 -2.35 11.18
N GLU A 147 17.91 -3.05 11.34
CA GLU A 147 17.85 -4.51 11.29
C GLU A 147 17.89 -5.05 9.85
N PHE A 148 17.30 -4.31 8.90
CA PHE A 148 17.17 -4.73 7.50
C PHE A 148 17.74 -3.70 6.51
N PRO A 149 19.06 -3.41 6.56
CA PRO A 149 19.69 -2.39 5.71
C PRO A 149 19.65 -2.74 4.21
N GLN A 150 19.40 -3.99 3.86
CA GLN A 150 19.23 -4.44 2.47
C GLN A 150 17.86 -4.06 1.88
N ILE A 151 16.84 -3.76 2.71
CA ILE A 151 15.51 -3.34 2.25
C ILE A 151 15.54 -1.85 1.98
N GLN A 152 15.45 -1.48 0.71
CA GLN A 152 15.51 -0.09 0.27
C GLN A 152 14.13 0.54 0.02
N LYS A 153 13.14 -0.30 -0.29
CA LYS A 153 11.78 0.18 -0.61
C LYS A 153 10.86 -0.02 0.58
N ILE A 154 10.77 1.01 1.40
CA ILE A 154 9.93 1.00 2.61
C ILE A 154 8.71 1.89 2.38
N CYS A 155 7.55 1.37 2.68
CA CYS A 155 6.28 2.09 2.76
C CYS A 155 5.81 2.14 4.22
N VAL A 156 5.02 3.13 4.56
CA VAL A 156 4.41 3.24 5.90
C VAL A 156 2.91 3.45 5.77
N ALA A 157 2.14 2.72 6.57
CA ALA A 157 0.68 2.79 6.60
C ALA A 157 0.13 2.74 8.04
N GLY A 158 -1.09 3.26 8.19
CA GLY A 158 -1.81 3.28 9.47
C GLY A 158 -1.62 4.58 10.24
N GLY A 159 -2.72 5.30 10.47
CA GLY A 159 -2.74 6.50 11.31
C GLY A 159 -1.92 7.70 10.82
N ILE A 160 -1.57 7.78 9.54
CA ILE A 160 -0.73 8.85 9.01
C ILE A 160 -1.49 10.17 8.99
N THR A 161 -1.10 11.10 9.88
CA THR A 161 -1.51 12.52 9.87
C THR A 161 -0.48 13.38 9.15
N LEU A 162 -0.80 14.65 8.91
CA LEU A 162 0.14 15.58 8.27
C LEU A 162 1.41 15.79 9.13
N GLU A 163 1.26 15.81 10.45
CA GLU A 163 2.36 15.92 11.41
C GLU A 163 3.26 14.68 11.33
N VAL A 164 2.66 13.49 11.40
CA VAL A 164 3.40 12.22 11.26
C VAL A 164 4.12 12.17 9.91
N CYS A 165 3.47 12.58 8.83
CA CYS A 165 4.06 12.60 7.50
C CYS A 165 5.32 13.49 7.42
N LYS A 166 5.34 14.64 8.11
CA LYS A 166 6.51 15.53 8.21
C LYS A 166 7.70 14.86 8.89
N GLU A 167 7.45 14.07 9.94
CA GLU A 167 8.51 13.35 10.65
C GLU A 167 9.00 12.15 9.82
N VAL A 168 8.07 11.38 9.26
CA VAL A 168 8.39 10.22 8.42
C VAL A 168 9.24 10.60 7.19
N LYS A 169 9.01 11.78 6.61
CA LYS A 169 9.84 12.29 5.50
C LYS A 169 11.33 12.37 5.85
N LYS A 170 11.69 12.65 7.11
CA LYS A 170 13.09 12.76 7.55
C LYS A 170 13.81 11.40 7.55
N GLU A 171 13.06 10.32 7.54
CA GLU A 171 13.57 8.95 7.60
C GLU A 171 13.92 8.36 6.22
N ASP A 172 13.81 9.14 5.14
CA ASP A 172 14.14 8.69 3.78
C ASP A 172 13.46 7.35 3.43
N ILE A 173 12.14 7.33 3.51
CA ILE A 173 11.30 6.21 3.06
C ILE A 173 10.70 6.50 1.69
N GLN A 174 10.33 5.44 0.97
CA GLN A 174 9.85 5.57 -0.41
C GLN A 174 8.45 6.14 -0.52
N SER A 175 7.52 5.75 0.37
CA SER A 175 6.12 6.15 0.27
C SER A 175 5.38 6.08 1.60
N VAL A 176 4.30 6.85 1.69
CA VAL A 176 3.33 6.81 2.79
C VAL A 176 1.94 6.54 2.24
N ILE A 177 1.15 5.72 2.92
CA ILE A 177 -0.25 5.47 2.61
C ILE A 177 -1.11 6.29 3.56
N VAL A 178 -1.85 7.26 3.00
CA VAL A 178 -2.72 8.16 3.75
C VAL A 178 -4.17 7.86 3.40
N GLY A 179 -4.94 7.41 4.37
CA GLY A 179 -6.34 7.05 4.19
C GLY A 179 -7.29 8.17 4.63
N SER A 180 -7.86 8.01 5.82
CA SER A 180 -8.97 8.85 6.33
C SER A 180 -8.64 10.33 6.45
N ALA A 181 -7.39 10.70 6.70
CA ALA A 181 -6.98 12.10 6.78
C ALA A 181 -7.29 12.87 5.47
N ILE A 182 -7.18 12.19 4.32
CA ILE A 182 -7.54 12.77 3.03
C ILE A 182 -8.99 12.45 2.66
N THR A 183 -9.39 11.18 2.75
CA THR A 183 -10.66 10.71 2.17
C THR A 183 -11.90 11.15 2.95
N LYS A 184 -11.76 11.59 4.21
CA LYS A 184 -12.83 12.14 5.04
C LYS A 184 -12.80 13.66 5.16
N SER A 185 -11.84 14.33 4.50
CA SER A 185 -11.79 15.79 4.50
C SER A 185 -12.92 16.40 3.66
N GLU A 186 -13.31 17.62 3.96
CA GLU A 186 -14.32 18.36 3.18
C GLU A 186 -13.84 18.62 1.74
N ASN A 187 -12.54 18.85 1.57
CA ASN A 187 -11.90 19.05 0.27
C ASN A 187 -10.72 18.10 0.09
N MET A 188 -11.01 16.90 -0.41
CA MET A 188 -9.99 15.84 -0.61
C MET A 188 -8.82 16.28 -1.51
N ALA A 189 -9.09 17.10 -2.54
CA ALA A 189 -8.05 17.55 -3.45
C ALA A 189 -7.06 18.52 -2.76
N GLU A 190 -7.58 19.46 -1.97
CA GLU A 190 -6.76 20.39 -1.20
C GLU A 190 -5.96 19.67 -0.13
N GLU A 191 -6.62 18.75 0.61
CA GLU A 191 -5.94 17.99 1.66
C GLU A 191 -4.83 17.11 1.09
N LEU A 192 -5.07 16.41 -0.02
CA LEU A 192 -4.03 15.66 -0.72
C LEU A 192 -2.83 16.54 -1.07
N MET A 193 -3.05 17.77 -1.54
CA MET A 193 -1.95 18.68 -1.91
C MET A 193 -1.10 19.07 -0.71
N LYS A 194 -1.67 19.22 0.49
CA LYS A 194 -0.90 19.48 1.72
C LYS A 194 0.07 18.34 2.03
N PHE A 195 -0.40 17.08 1.93
CA PHE A 195 0.49 15.92 2.08
C PHE A 195 1.55 15.87 0.97
N LYS A 196 1.17 16.15 -0.27
CA LYS A 196 2.10 16.14 -1.41
C LYS A 196 3.21 17.20 -1.26
N GLU A 197 2.91 18.36 -0.70
CA GLU A 197 3.92 19.40 -0.40
C GLU A 197 4.90 18.96 0.67
N VAL A 198 4.44 18.18 1.64
CA VAL A 198 5.31 17.64 2.70
C VAL A 198 6.28 16.60 2.15
N VAL A 199 5.84 15.70 1.27
CA VAL A 199 6.68 14.58 0.77
C VAL A 199 7.60 14.97 -0.40
N LYS A 200 7.40 16.11 -1.02
CA LYS A 200 8.34 16.68 -2.00
C LYS A 200 9.65 17.11 -1.33
#